data_8ffcb1d2e072df60a747f9a0a77f3636
#
_entry.id   8ffcb1d2e072df60a747f9a0a77f3636
#
_cell.length_a   1.000
_cell.length_b   1.000
_cell.length_c   1.000
_cell.angle_alpha   90.00
_cell.angle_beta   90.00
_cell.angle_gamma   90.00
#
_symmetry.space_group_name_H-M   'P 1'
#
loop_
_entity.id
_entity.type
_entity.pdbx_description
1 polymer ?
#
loop_
_entity_poly.entity_id
_entity_poly.type
_entity_poly.pdbx_seq_one_letter_code
_entity_poly.pdbx_strand_id
1 'polypeptide(L)'
;MHTATIKDTAVTMRMVPKCYYCGAVLPKKIDILAEGYTSNSNGSAAEHGTYFILLKCPYCECIKTYLFSVNANRNNRSKLNSYGTAKRQKKRIEETEFPESIMDISERFASIYSQSYQAEKNHLDELSGMGYRKALEFLVKDYAIHKFPDQKETIMRHSLQAAMKTIDTHEISVLGQVATKIGNDETHYYRKHEWKVSELKNYIEAIIFFITSDLSYDQADERLAEDHDRAQNSHS
;
A
#
# COMPACT_ATOMS: atom_id res chain seq x y z
N MET A 1 17.61 17.63 22.76
CA MET A 1 18.36 18.17 21.61
C MET A 1 19.67 17.42 21.54
N HIS A 2 20.08 17.04 20.35
CA HIS A 2 21.39 16.43 20.11
C HIS A 2 22.19 17.35 19.18
N THR A 3 23.47 17.58 19.48
CA THR A 3 24.33 18.41 18.65
C THR A 3 25.51 17.58 18.19
N ALA A 4 25.71 17.52 16.87
CA ALA A 4 26.84 16.86 16.24
C ALA A 4 27.68 17.85 15.42
N THR A 5 28.96 17.57 15.30
CA THR A 5 29.84 18.33 14.39
C THR A 5 29.85 17.65 13.04
N ILE A 6 29.37 18.36 12.03
CA ILE A 6 29.27 17.87 10.64
C ILE A 6 30.06 18.88 9.79
N LYS A 7 31.13 18.44 9.13
CA LYS A 7 32.00 19.31 8.29
C LYS A 7 32.30 20.62 8.99
N ASP A 8 32.89 20.55 10.15
CA ASP A 8 33.30 21.68 11.02
C ASP A 8 32.16 22.62 11.44
N THR A 9 30.92 22.24 11.24
CA THR A 9 29.75 22.99 11.69
C THR A 9 29.01 22.23 12.80
N ALA A 10 28.79 22.89 13.94
CA ALA A 10 27.93 22.35 14.99
C ALA A 10 26.47 22.44 14.55
N VAL A 11 25.85 21.28 14.36
CA VAL A 11 24.44 21.17 13.93
C VAL A 11 23.61 20.55 15.06
N THR A 12 22.57 21.28 15.47
CA THR A 12 21.66 20.83 16.53
C THR A 12 20.40 20.18 15.93
N MET A 13 20.14 18.93 16.29
CA MET A 13 18.95 18.18 15.92
C MET A 13 17.91 18.23 17.03
N ARG A 14 16.72 18.74 16.71
CA ARG A 14 15.58 18.69 17.64
C ARG A 14 14.93 17.32 17.54
N MET A 15 15.19 16.45 18.49
CA MET A 15 14.60 15.13 18.54
C MET A 15 13.12 15.18 18.94
N VAL A 16 12.34 14.25 18.40
CA VAL A 16 10.94 14.05 18.81
C VAL A 16 10.95 13.43 20.22
N PRO A 17 10.23 14.02 21.20
CA PRO A 17 10.31 13.61 22.59
C PRO A 17 9.54 12.31 22.90
N LYS A 18 8.98 11.62 21.90
CA LYS A 18 8.18 10.40 22.08
C LYS A 18 8.70 9.24 21.24
N CYS A 19 8.66 8.04 21.81
CA CYS A 19 8.87 6.82 21.05
C CYS A 19 7.69 6.58 20.09
N TYR A 20 7.99 6.24 18.83
CA TYR A 20 6.93 5.97 17.84
C TYR A 20 6.21 4.63 18.07
N TYR A 21 6.85 3.68 18.76
CA TYR A 21 6.26 2.35 19.01
C TYR A 21 5.37 2.32 20.26
N CYS A 22 5.93 2.75 21.40
CA CYS A 22 5.19 2.67 22.66
C CYS A 22 4.58 4.00 23.11
N GLY A 23 4.82 5.11 22.39
CA GLY A 23 4.31 6.43 22.74
C GLY A 23 4.98 7.07 23.97
N ALA A 24 5.88 6.36 24.68
CA ALA A 24 6.51 6.86 25.88
C ALA A 24 7.34 8.13 25.59
N VAL A 25 7.33 9.07 26.55
CA VAL A 25 8.17 10.26 26.47
C VAL A 25 9.63 9.86 26.72
N LEU A 26 10.48 10.15 25.76
CA LEU A 26 11.88 9.80 25.82
C LEU A 26 12.62 10.73 26.83
N PRO A 27 13.56 10.19 27.63
CA PRO A 27 14.33 10.98 28.57
C PRO A 27 15.22 12.00 27.85
N LYS A 28 15.63 13.04 28.56
CA LYS A 28 16.52 14.08 28.00
C LYS A 28 17.88 13.54 27.56
N LYS A 29 18.39 12.52 28.25
CA LYS A 29 19.63 11.83 27.94
C LYS A 29 19.28 10.42 27.48
N ILE A 30 19.61 10.08 26.26
CA ILE A 30 19.35 8.80 25.61
C ILE A 30 20.65 8.29 25.03
N ASP A 31 20.89 6.99 25.17
CA ASP A 31 22.05 6.36 24.55
C ASP A 31 21.88 6.26 23.03
N ILE A 32 22.81 6.86 22.31
CA ILE A 32 22.89 6.78 20.86
C ILE A 32 23.72 5.55 20.52
N LEU A 33 23.12 4.62 19.78
CA LEU A 33 23.78 3.40 19.33
C LEU A 33 24.72 3.65 18.14
N ALA A 34 24.31 4.51 17.23
CA ALA A 34 25.09 4.95 16.09
C ALA A 34 24.56 6.28 15.55
N GLU A 35 25.41 7.03 14.90
CA GLU A 35 25.05 8.26 14.19
C GLU A 35 25.97 8.46 12.99
N GLY A 36 25.51 9.22 12.01
CA GLY A 36 26.29 9.52 10.83
C GLY A 36 25.64 10.54 9.91
N TYR A 37 26.42 10.98 8.94
CA TYR A 37 26.01 11.97 7.93
C TYR A 37 26.29 11.45 6.52
N THR A 38 25.32 11.62 5.63
CA THR A 38 25.46 11.35 4.20
C THR A 38 25.20 12.64 3.42
N SER A 39 26.10 12.99 2.50
CA SER A 39 25.89 14.11 1.57
C SER A 39 25.09 13.63 0.37
N ASN A 40 24.11 14.42 -0.07
CA ASN A 40 23.31 14.15 -1.27
C ASN A 40 23.87 14.86 -2.52
N SER A 41 25.06 15.46 -2.43
CA SER A 41 25.63 16.23 -3.53
C SER A 41 26.54 15.39 -4.43
N ASN A 42 26.25 15.35 -5.71
CA ASN A 42 27.16 14.92 -6.77
C ASN A 42 28.21 16.00 -7.04
N GLY A 43 28.99 16.40 -6.01
CA GLY A 43 30.18 17.28 -6.19
C GLY A 43 29.94 18.77 -6.31
N SER A 44 28.74 19.33 -6.19
CA SER A 44 28.50 20.77 -6.20
C SER A 44 28.46 21.38 -4.79
N ALA A 45 28.91 22.63 -4.65
CA ALA A 45 29.17 23.33 -3.38
C ALA A 45 27.94 23.55 -2.45
N ALA A 46 26.74 23.35 -2.91
CA ALA A 46 25.52 23.50 -2.11
C ALA A 46 25.12 22.14 -1.48
N GLU A 47 25.64 21.88 -0.30
CA GLU A 47 25.49 20.58 0.31
C GLU A 47 24.19 20.47 1.11
N HIS A 48 23.31 19.64 0.58
CA HIS A 48 22.20 19.06 1.32
C HIS A 48 22.58 17.64 1.72
N GLY A 49 22.33 17.28 2.96
CA GLY A 49 22.65 15.95 3.45
C GLY A 49 21.59 15.42 4.40
N THR A 50 21.76 14.19 4.75
CA THR A 50 20.95 13.53 5.77
C THR A 50 21.83 13.10 6.93
N TYR A 51 21.52 13.58 8.12
CA TYR A 51 22.09 13.09 9.35
C TYR A 51 21.14 12.05 9.95
N PHE A 52 21.68 10.93 10.43
CA PHE A 52 20.89 9.89 11.07
C PHE A 52 21.38 9.63 12.49
N ILE A 53 20.45 9.28 13.37
CA ILE A 53 20.71 8.85 14.74
C ILE A 53 19.95 7.55 14.97
N LEU A 54 20.65 6.52 15.44
CA LEU A 54 20.08 5.24 15.82
C LEU A 54 19.93 5.18 17.34
N LEU A 55 18.69 5.02 17.81
CA LEU A 55 18.37 5.01 19.23
C LEU A 55 17.66 3.71 19.63
N LYS A 56 17.93 3.26 20.85
CA LYS A 56 17.12 2.22 21.54
C LYS A 56 16.19 2.90 22.55
N CYS A 57 14.90 2.62 22.46
CA CYS A 57 13.94 3.12 23.44
C CYS A 57 14.17 2.42 24.79
N PRO A 58 14.32 3.15 25.92
CA PRO A 58 14.57 2.54 27.21
C PRO A 58 13.34 1.81 27.80
N TYR A 59 12.15 2.02 27.24
CA TYR A 59 10.89 1.46 27.75
C TYR A 59 10.43 0.22 26.99
N CYS A 60 10.52 0.22 25.67
CA CYS A 60 10.08 -0.91 24.83
C CYS A 60 11.22 -1.58 24.06
N GLU A 61 12.45 -1.14 24.29
CA GLU A 61 13.69 -1.64 23.68
C GLU A 61 13.75 -1.60 22.14
N CYS A 62 12.72 -1.09 21.47
CA CYS A 62 12.71 -0.93 20.02
C CYS A 62 13.84 0.00 19.57
N ILE A 63 14.58 -0.44 18.56
CA ILE A 63 15.62 0.35 17.91
C ILE A 63 14.98 1.11 16.73
N LYS A 64 15.28 2.41 16.63
CA LYS A 64 14.77 3.24 15.56
C LYS A 64 15.79 4.23 15.06
N THR A 65 15.75 4.46 13.74
CA THR A 65 16.54 5.51 13.08
C THR A 65 15.73 6.81 13.01
N TYR A 66 16.34 7.91 13.47
CA TYR A 66 15.83 9.26 13.28
C TYR A 66 16.65 9.94 12.20
N LEU A 67 15.95 10.50 11.21
CA LEU A 67 16.59 11.17 10.07
C LEU A 67 16.35 12.68 10.15
N PHE A 68 17.40 13.45 9.85
CA PHE A 68 17.36 14.91 9.81
C PHE A 68 17.91 15.41 8.47
N SER A 69 17.20 16.33 7.84
CA SER A 69 17.75 17.09 6.72
C SER A 69 18.68 18.15 7.27
N VAL A 70 19.88 18.20 6.75
CA VAL A 70 20.88 19.22 7.03
C VAL A 70 21.16 19.95 5.72
N ASN A 71 20.82 21.22 5.68
CA ASN A 71 20.93 22.06 4.48
C ASN A 71 22.06 23.05 4.60
N ALA A 72 22.62 23.51 3.47
CA ALA A 72 23.56 24.58 3.43
C ALA A 72 22.98 25.87 4.04
N ASN A 73 23.83 26.66 4.69
CA ASN A 73 23.44 27.96 5.24
C ASN A 73 23.13 28.93 4.10
N ARG A 74 22.00 29.63 4.17
CA ARG A 74 21.59 30.59 3.12
C ARG A 74 22.58 31.75 2.91
N ASN A 75 23.22 32.18 4.00
CA ASN A 75 24.15 33.30 3.98
C ASN A 75 25.58 32.88 3.69
N ASN A 76 25.94 31.61 3.93
CA ASN A 76 27.24 31.06 3.63
C ASN A 76 27.09 29.60 3.15
N ARG A 77 27.05 29.45 1.84
CA ARG A 77 26.80 28.12 1.19
C ARG A 77 27.92 27.09 1.43
N SER A 78 29.09 27.51 1.90
CA SER A 78 30.18 26.62 2.30
C SER A 78 29.98 26.02 3.70
N LYS A 79 29.01 26.51 4.48
CA LYS A 79 28.69 26.01 5.82
C LYS A 79 27.28 25.43 5.86
N LEU A 80 27.09 24.50 6.77
CA LEU A 80 25.75 23.92 7.04
C LEU A 80 24.95 24.83 7.97
N ASN A 81 23.63 24.74 7.93
CA ASN A 81 22.75 25.36 8.93
C ASN A 81 23.03 24.76 10.31
N SER A 82 22.99 25.58 11.34
CA SER A 82 23.18 25.15 12.73
C SER A 82 22.04 24.28 13.27
N TYR A 83 20.96 24.07 12.50
CA TYR A 83 19.83 23.23 12.88
C TYR A 83 19.48 22.24 11.78
N GLY A 84 19.33 20.96 12.17
CA GLY A 84 18.79 19.91 11.32
C GLY A 84 17.26 19.81 11.47
N THR A 85 16.57 19.65 10.37
CA THR A 85 15.11 19.47 10.33
C THR A 85 14.76 17.98 10.28
N ALA A 86 13.94 17.50 11.24
CA ALA A 86 13.52 16.12 11.27
C ALA A 86 12.77 15.73 9.98
N LYS A 87 13.22 14.65 9.35
CA LYS A 87 12.53 14.05 8.21
C LYS A 87 11.43 13.10 8.71
N ARG A 88 10.22 13.35 8.25
CA ARG A 88 9.14 12.39 8.44
C ARG A 88 9.41 11.18 7.55
N GLN A 89 9.69 10.04 8.13
CA GLN A 89 9.76 8.80 7.39
C GLN A 89 8.32 8.43 6.99
N LYS A 90 8.02 8.49 5.71
CA LYS A 90 6.80 7.85 5.19
C LYS A 90 7.04 6.34 5.25
N LYS A 91 6.17 5.63 5.96
CA LYS A 91 6.17 4.17 5.88
C LYS A 91 5.81 3.82 4.44
N ARG A 92 6.72 3.19 3.72
CA ARG A 92 6.43 2.71 2.37
C ARG A 92 5.41 1.57 2.52
N ILE A 93 4.29 1.69 1.84
CA ILE A 93 3.37 0.57 1.71
C ILE A 93 4.06 -0.43 0.78
N GLU A 94 4.22 -1.67 1.24
CA GLU A 94 4.66 -2.74 0.36
C GLU A 94 3.49 -3.00 -0.59
N GLU A 95 3.71 -2.71 -1.86
CA GLU A 95 2.72 -2.97 -2.89
C GLU A 95 2.70 -4.47 -3.17
N THR A 96 1.52 -5.05 -3.15
CA THR A 96 1.32 -6.44 -3.58
C THR A 96 1.27 -6.43 -5.09
N GLU A 97 2.04 -7.31 -5.72
CA GLU A 97 2.05 -7.47 -7.18
C GLU A 97 0.80 -8.24 -7.63
N PHE A 98 0.12 -7.70 -8.62
CA PHE A 98 -1.04 -8.32 -9.27
C PHE A 98 -0.80 -8.43 -10.77
N PRO A 99 -1.49 -9.35 -11.48
CA PRO A 99 -1.47 -9.38 -12.94
C PRO A 99 -1.83 -8.03 -13.55
N GLU A 100 -1.16 -7.65 -14.64
CA GLU A 100 -1.39 -6.37 -15.32
C GLU A 100 -2.86 -6.19 -15.70
N SER A 101 -3.52 -7.24 -16.19
CA SER A 101 -4.96 -7.24 -16.49
C SER A 101 -5.85 -6.86 -15.31
N ILE A 102 -5.46 -7.21 -14.08
CA ILE A 102 -6.17 -6.79 -12.86
C ILE A 102 -5.90 -5.33 -12.54
N MET A 103 -4.65 -4.87 -12.73
CA MET A 103 -4.28 -3.48 -12.51
C MET A 103 -5.01 -2.54 -13.47
N ASP A 104 -5.16 -2.93 -14.74
CA ASP A 104 -5.86 -2.17 -15.78
C ASP A 104 -7.35 -2.02 -15.46
N ILE A 105 -7.97 -3.06 -14.92
CA ILE A 105 -9.39 -3.03 -14.56
C ILE A 105 -9.64 -2.33 -13.23
N SER A 106 -8.81 -2.57 -12.21
CA SER A 106 -9.07 -2.10 -10.86
C SER A 106 -7.79 -1.74 -10.08
N GLU A 107 -7.15 -0.63 -10.46
CA GLU A 107 -6.03 -0.03 -9.70
C GLU A 107 -6.43 0.21 -8.24
N ARG A 108 -7.70 0.58 -8.03
CA ARG A 108 -8.24 0.86 -6.69
C ARG A 108 -8.27 -0.39 -5.81
N PHE A 109 -8.59 -1.55 -6.37
CA PHE A 109 -8.48 -2.84 -5.68
C PHE A 109 -7.06 -3.07 -5.16
N ALA A 110 -6.06 -2.98 -6.03
CA ALA A 110 -4.66 -3.22 -5.70
C ALA A 110 -4.17 -2.29 -4.58
N SER A 111 -4.53 -1.00 -4.66
CA SER A 111 -4.21 -0.02 -3.63
C SER A 111 -4.82 -0.37 -2.26
N ILE A 112 -6.11 -0.74 -2.21
CA ILE A 112 -6.81 -1.08 -0.96
C ILE A 112 -6.28 -2.41 -0.40
N TYR A 113 -6.03 -3.39 -1.26
CA TYR A 113 -5.47 -4.68 -0.86
C TYR A 113 -4.09 -4.50 -0.20
N SER A 114 -3.21 -3.72 -0.83
CA SER A 114 -1.88 -3.42 -0.28
C SER A 114 -1.94 -2.71 1.07
N GLN A 115 -2.90 -1.78 1.28
CA GLN A 115 -3.13 -1.15 2.58
C GLN A 115 -3.60 -2.16 3.63
N SER A 116 -4.48 -3.09 3.23
CA SER A 116 -5.00 -4.16 4.11
C SER A 116 -3.89 -5.12 4.52
N TYR A 117 -3.03 -5.50 3.58
CA TYR A 117 -1.84 -6.30 3.84
C TYR A 117 -0.87 -5.62 4.80
N GLN A 118 -0.68 -4.30 4.68
CA GLN A 118 0.12 -3.54 5.65
C GLN A 118 -0.53 -3.50 7.04
N ALA A 119 -1.85 -3.42 7.12
CA ALA A 119 -2.58 -3.49 8.39
C ALA A 119 -2.37 -4.87 9.04
N GLU A 120 -2.52 -5.96 8.29
CA GLU A 120 -2.26 -7.33 8.74
C GLU A 120 -0.82 -7.49 9.25
N LYS A 121 0.18 -7.04 8.50
CA LYS A 121 1.60 -7.05 8.92
C LYS A 121 1.88 -6.26 10.21
N ASN A 122 1.02 -5.34 10.57
CA ASN A 122 1.12 -4.58 11.80
C ASN A 122 0.18 -5.09 12.90
N HIS A 123 -0.38 -6.29 12.74
CA HIS A 123 -1.33 -6.91 13.68
C HIS A 123 -2.58 -6.06 13.97
N LEU A 124 -3.05 -5.34 12.94
CA LEU A 124 -4.29 -4.59 12.97
C LEU A 124 -5.39 -5.43 12.29
N ASP A 125 -5.72 -6.55 12.89
CA ASP A 125 -6.48 -7.64 12.27
C ASP A 125 -7.88 -7.19 11.83
N GLU A 126 -8.61 -6.45 12.66
CA GLU A 126 -9.93 -5.93 12.33
C GLU A 126 -9.89 -4.96 11.14
N LEU A 127 -8.88 -4.06 11.09
CA LEU A 127 -8.71 -3.14 9.98
C LEU A 127 -8.30 -3.86 8.70
N SER A 128 -7.48 -4.90 8.81
CA SER A 128 -7.08 -5.71 7.66
C SER A 128 -8.26 -6.46 7.05
N GLY A 129 -9.10 -7.08 7.87
CA GLY A 129 -10.30 -7.79 7.44
C GLY A 129 -11.30 -6.88 6.73
N MET A 130 -11.61 -5.71 7.32
CA MET A 130 -12.44 -4.69 6.68
C MET A 130 -11.85 -4.22 5.35
N GLY A 131 -10.54 -4.02 5.30
CA GLY A 131 -9.85 -3.58 4.10
C GLY A 131 -9.89 -4.61 2.98
N TYR A 132 -9.64 -5.89 3.25
CA TYR A 132 -9.77 -6.95 2.25
C TYR A 132 -11.20 -7.09 1.74
N ARG A 133 -12.20 -6.96 2.63
CA ARG A 133 -13.60 -6.91 2.23
C ARG A 133 -13.90 -5.77 1.26
N LYS A 134 -13.32 -4.60 1.53
CA LYS A 134 -13.45 -3.43 0.66
C LYS A 134 -12.73 -3.62 -0.67
N ALA A 135 -11.54 -4.20 -0.66
CA ALA A 135 -10.81 -4.55 -1.88
C ALA A 135 -11.64 -5.49 -2.77
N LEU A 136 -12.19 -6.56 -2.21
CA LEU A 136 -13.06 -7.49 -2.93
C LEU A 136 -14.24 -6.77 -3.63
N GLU A 137 -14.86 -5.81 -2.94
CA GLU A 137 -15.97 -5.05 -3.53
C GLU A 137 -15.53 -4.27 -4.77
N PHE A 138 -14.35 -3.64 -4.74
CA PHE A 138 -13.80 -2.93 -5.90
C PHE A 138 -13.50 -3.91 -7.03
N LEU A 139 -12.78 -5.00 -6.76
CA LEU A 139 -12.42 -5.99 -7.78
C LEU A 139 -13.64 -6.49 -8.54
N VAL A 140 -14.67 -6.94 -7.82
CA VAL A 140 -15.88 -7.54 -8.44
C VAL A 140 -16.69 -6.49 -9.19
N LYS A 141 -16.85 -5.28 -8.62
CA LYS A 141 -17.63 -4.22 -9.28
C LYS A 141 -16.92 -3.68 -10.51
N ASP A 142 -15.62 -3.46 -10.45
CA ASP A 142 -14.84 -2.94 -11.57
C ASP A 142 -14.81 -3.97 -12.70
N TYR A 143 -14.66 -5.26 -12.39
CA TYR A 143 -14.79 -6.32 -13.38
C TYR A 143 -16.21 -6.40 -13.97
N ALA A 144 -17.26 -6.28 -13.16
CA ALA A 144 -18.63 -6.24 -13.66
C ALA A 144 -18.86 -5.04 -14.60
N ILE A 145 -18.30 -3.87 -14.28
CA ILE A 145 -18.38 -2.68 -15.14
C ILE A 145 -17.62 -2.90 -16.46
N HIS A 146 -16.47 -3.59 -16.40
CA HIS A 146 -15.70 -3.92 -17.60
C HIS A 146 -16.50 -4.81 -18.54
N LYS A 147 -17.16 -5.84 -18.03
CA LYS A 147 -18.00 -6.75 -18.84
C LYS A 147 -19.32 -6.10 -19.31
N PHE A 148 -19.90 -5.21 -18.52
CA PHE A 148 -21.22 -4.61 -18.75
C PHE A 148 -21.16 -3.07 -18.60
N PRO A 149 -20.46 -2.35 -19.51
CA PRO A 149 -20.22 -0.91 -19.38
C PRO A 149 -21.53 -0.09 -19.37
N ASP A 150 -22.55 -0.55 -20.06
CA ASP A 150 -23.87 0.11 -20.11
C ASP A 150 -24.62 0.06 -18.75
N GLN A 151 -24.23 -0.84 -17.87
CA GLN A 151 -24.82 -0.98 -16.53
C GLN A 151 -23.99 -0.30 -15.41
N LYS A 152 -22.97 0.47 -15.77
CA LYS A 152 -22.01 1.07 -14.83
C LYS A 152 -22.68 1.76 -13.64
N GLU A 153 -23.61 2.68 -13.89
CA GLU A 153 -24.29 3.44 -12.83
C GLU A 153 -25.07 2.54 -11.86
N THR A 154 -25.70 1.50 -12.39
CA THR A 154 -26.44 0.52 -11.63
C THR A 154 -25.52 -0.31 -10.74
N ILE A 155 -24.41 -0.82 -11.31
CA ILE A 155 -23.42 -1.63 -10.58
C ILE A 155 -22.77 -0.82 -9.46
N MET A 156 -22.41 0.44 -9.71
CA MET A 156 -21.81 1.31 -8.71
C MET A 156 -22.70 1.51 -7.48
N ARG A 157 -24.00 1.66 -7.68
CA ARG A 157 -24.97 1.97 -6.59
C ARG A 157 -25.45 0.75 -5.84
N HIS A 158 -25.39 -0.41 -6.45
CA HIS A 158 -25.90 -1.66 -5.88
C HIS A 158 -24.90 -2.33 -4.93
N SER A 159 -25.38 -3.33 -4.20
CA SER A 159 -24.55 -4.14 -3.30
C SER A 159 -23.57 -5.01 -4.09
N LEU A 160 -22.50 -5.47 -3.42
CA LEU A 160 -21.56 -6.44 -3.98
C LEU A 160 -22.28 -7.71 -4.48
N GLN A 161 -23.28 -8.19 -3.73
CA GLN A 161 -24.06 -9.36 -4.11
C GLN A 161 -24.84 -9.14 -5.42
N ALA A 162 -25.36 -7.95 -5.65
CA ALA A 162 -26.02 -7.60 -6.90
C ALA A 162 -25.01 -7.54 -8.07
N ALA A 163 -23.82 -7.00 -7.86
CA ALA A 163 -22.76 -7.00 -8.86
C ALA A 163 -22.34 -8.43 -9.26
N MET A 164 -22.20 -9.34 -8.29
CA MET A 164 -21.92 -10.75 -8.57
C MET A 164 -23.02 -11.43 -9.40
N LYS A 165 -24.28 -11.09 -9.15
CA LYS A 165 -25.40 -11.59 -9.95
C LYS A 165 -25.41 -11.03 -11.38
N THR A 166 -24.93 -9.81 -11.59
CA THR A 166 -24.81 -9.22 -12.93
C THR A 166 -23.76 -9.96 -13.75
N ILE A 167 -22.64 -10.38 -13.13
CA ILE A 167 -21.60 -11.19 -13.79
C ILE A 167 -22.15 -12.58 -14.17
N ASP A 168 -23.02 -13.14 -13.35
CA ASP A 168 -23.76 -14.41 -13.56
C ASP A 168 -22.86 -15.63 -13.84
N THR A 169 -21.70 -15.69 -13.20
CA THR A 169 -20.83 -16.87 -13.23
C THR A 169 -20.87 -17.61 -11.90
N HIS A 170 -20.91 -18.94 -11.98
CA HIS A 170 -21.00 -19.79 -10.79
C HIS A 170 -19.82 -19.58 -9.84
N GLU A 171 -18.61 -19.51 -10.38
CA GLU A 171 -17.36 -19.36 -9.65
C GLU A 171 -17.33 -18.06 -8.85
N ILE A 172 -17.60 -16.92 -9.48
CA ILE A 172 -17.64 -15.62 -8.80
C ILE A 172 -18.77 -15.57 -7.78
N SER A 173 -19.93 -16.17 -8.10
CA SER A 173 -21.06 -16.21 -7.19
C SER A 173 -20.72 -16.97 -5.90
N VAL A 174 -20.14 -18.15 -6.01
CA VAL A 174 -19.77 -18.98 -4.84
C VAL A 174 -18.63 -18.37 -4.04
N LEU A 175 -17.50 -18.09 -4.70
CA LEU A 175 -16.31 -17.53 -4.04
C LEU A 175 -16.61 -16.17 -3.40
N GLY A 176 -17.30 -15.30 -4.12
CA GLY A 176 -17.66 -13.98 -3.66
C GLY A 176 -18.65 -13.98 -2.50
N GLN A 177 -19.61 -14.91 -2.48
CA GLN A 177 -20.54 -15.04 -1.35
C GLN A 177 -19.83 -15.47 -0.07
N VAL A 178 -18.93 -16.47 -0.14
CA VAL A 178 -18.15 -16.90 1.02
C VAL A 178 -17.23 -15.79 1.49
N ALA A 179 -16.47 -15.17 0.59
CA ALA A 179 -15.59 -14.04 0.90
C ALA A 179 -16.37 -12.86 1.52
N THR A 180 -17.58 -12.59 1.03
CA THR A 180 -18.46 -11.56 1.60
C THR A 180 -18.89 -11.89 3.03
N LYS A 181 -19.22 -13.14 3.32
CA LYS A 181 -19.61 -13.56 4.68
C LYS A 181 -18.46 -13.40 5.66
N ILE A 182 -17.25 -13.83 5.28
CA ILE A 182 -16.03 -13.65 6.09
C ILE A 182 -15.78 -12.15 6.34
N GLY A 183 -15.78 -11.35 5.28
CA GLY A 183 -15.55 -9.92 5.39
C GLY A 183 -16.63 -9.17 6.18
N ASN A 184 -17.88 -9.64 6.19
CA ASN A 184 -18.94 -9.08 7.02
C ASN A 184 -18.70 -9.38 8.50
N ASP A 185 -18.22 -10.58 8.84
CA ASP A 185 -17.89 -10.92 10.23
C ASP A 185 -16.77 -10.03 10.80
N GLU A 186 -15.86 -9.53 9.95
CA GLU A 186 -14.83 -8.56 10.34
C GLU A 186 -15.36 -7.12 10.54
N THR A 187 -16.59 -6.82 10.08
CA THR A 187 -17.20 -5.49 10.18
C THR A 187 -18.30 -5.38 11.22
N HIS A 188 -18.79 -6.50 11.73
CA HIS A 188 -19.88 -6.55 12.69
C HIS A 188 -19.40 -6.89 14.11
N TYR A 189 -20.09 -6.37 15.12
CA TYR A 189 -19.81 -6.63 16.52
C TYR A 189 -19.87 -8.13 16.88
N TYR A 190 -20.78 -8.87 16.25
CA TYR A 190 -20.97 -10.31 16.46
C TYR A 190 -20.53 -11.08 15.22
N ARG A 191 -19.50 -11.93 15.37
CA ARG A 191 -19.06 -12.86 14.34
C ARG A 191 -19.99 -14.07 14.31
N LYS A 192 -20.50 -14.38 13.12
CA LYS A 192 -21.40 -15.53 12.91
C LYS A 192 -20.63 -16.81 12.57
N HIS A 193 -19.40 -16.67 12.06
CA HIS A 193 -18.59 -17.77 11.59
C HIS A 193 -17.18 -17.68 12.20
N GLU A 194 -16.54 -18.83 12.40
CA GLU A 194 -15.16 -18.93 12.89
C GLU A 194 -14.11 -18.86 11.75
N TRP A 195 -14.48 -18.27 10.63
CA TRP A 195 -13.60 -18.13 9.47
C TRP A 195 -12.53 -17.07 9.68
N LYS A 196 -11.36 -17.30 9.06
CA LYS A 196 -10.17 -16.44 9.24
C LYS A 196 -9.99 -15.50 8.04
N VAL A 197 -9.34 -14.37 8.27
CA VAL A 197 -8.94 -13.42 7.21
C VAL A 197 -8.07 -14.09 6.15
N SER A 198 -7.25 -15.08 6.52
CA SER A 198 -6.47 -15.87 5.55
C SER A 198 -7.33 -16.61 4.54
N GLU A 199 -8.52 -17.09 4.93
CA GLU A 199 -9.46 -17.75 4.01
C GLU A 199 -10.09 -16.72 3.06
N LEU A 200 -10.41 -15.52 3.56
CA LEU A 200 -10.86 -14.41 2.71
C LEU A 200 -9.83 -14.08 1.62
N LYS A 201 -8.55 -14.03 1.97
CA LYS A 201 -7.46 -13.80 1.00
C LYS A 201 -7.41 -14.88 -0.06
N ASN A 202 -7.49 -16.15 0.34
CA ASN A 202 -7.49 -17.29 -0.60
C ASN A 202 -8.65 -17.20 -1.60
N TYR A 203 -9.84 -16.77 -1.15
CA TYR A 203 -10.98 -16.59 -2.05
C TYR A 203 -10.83 -15.37 -2.97
N ILE A 204 -10.22 -14.30 -2.50
CA ILE A 204 -9.87 -13.15 -3.35
C ILE A 204 -8.87 -13.57 -4.44
N GLU A 205 -7.85 -14.35 -4.08
CA GLU A 205 -6.87 -14.88 -5.03
C GLU A 205 -7.53 -15.78 -6.08
N ALA A 206 -8.45 -16.65 -5.67
CA ALA A 206 -9.21 -17.49 -6.61
C ALA A 206 -10.05 -16.65 -7.58
N ILE A 207 -10.68 -15.56 -7.10
CA ILE A 207 -11.43 -14.63 -7.95
C ILE A 207 -10.47 -13.90 -8.93
N ILE A 208 -9.29 -13.50 -8.50
CA ILE A 208 -8.26 -12.90 -9.37
C ILE A 208 -7.89 -13.87 -10.50
N PHE A 209 -7.63 -15.13 -10.17
CA PHE A 209 -7.33 -16.16 -11.19
C PHE A 209 -8.46 -16.32 -12.19
N PHE A 210 -9.70 -16.37 -11.71
CA PHE A 210 -10.87 -16.47 -12.59
C PHE A 210 -10.93 -15.28 -13.54
N ILE A 211 -10.89 -14.06 -13.01
CA ILE A 211 -10.97 -12.82 -13.80
C ILE A 211 -9.82 -12.77 -14.83
N THR A 212 -8.60 -13.08 -14.41
CA THR A 212 -7.42 -13.07 -15.32
C THR A 212 -7.59 -14.07 -16.45
N SER A 213 -8.13 -15.26 -16.16
CA SER A 213 -8.42 -16.31 -17.16
C SER A 213 -9.50 -15.86 -18.15
N ASP A 214 -10.58 -15.29 -17.66
CA ASP A 214 -11.69 -14.80 -18.47
C ASP A 214 -11.26 -13.66 -19.41
N LEU A 215 -10.49 -12.71 -18.90
CA LEU A 215 -9.94 -11.63 -19.72
C LEU A 215 -8.96 -12.13 -20.80
N SER A 216 -8.18 -13.16 -20.48
CA SER A 216 -7.29 -13.77 -21.47
C SER A 216 -8.06 -14.50 -22.56
N TYR A 217 -9.20 -15.08 -22.20
CA TYR A 217 -10.13 -15.71 -23.15
C TYR A 217 -10.74 -14.65 -24.09
N ASP A 218 -11.27 -13.54 -23.54
CA ASP A 218 -11.82 -12.43 -24.35
C ASP A 218 -10.79 -11.90 -25.37
N GLN A 219 -9.54 -11.68 -24.93
CA GLN A 219 -8.45 -11.24 -25.82
C GLN A 219 -8.13 -12.24 -26.94
N ALA A 220 -8.21 -13.54 -26.63
CA ALA A 220 -7.98 -14.59 -27.63
C ALA A 220 -9.13 -14.64 -28.66
N ASP A 221 -10.37 -14.49 -28.21
CA ASP A 221 -11.54 -14.47 -29.05
C ASP A 221 -11.54 -13.27 -30.01
N GLU A 222 -11.21 -12.07 -29.50
CA GLU A 222 -11.04 -10.87 -30.32
C GLU A 222 -9.97 -11.06 -31.44
N ARG A 223 -8.81 -11.66 -31.10
CA ARG A 223 -7.74 -11.92 -32.07
C ARG A 223 -8.19 -12.90 -33.17
N LEU A 224 -8.95 -13.93 -32.79
CA LEU A 224 -9.50 -14.87 -33.76
C LEU A 224 -10.49 -14.20 -34.71
N ALA A 225 -11.35 -13.34 -34.18
CA ALA A 225 -12.31 -12.55 -34.99
C ALA A 225 -11.58 -11.64 -35.99
N GLU A 226 -10.55 -10.91 -35.53
CA GLU A 226 -9.73 -10.07 -36.42
C GLU A 226 -9.03 -10.85 -37.53
N ASP A 227 -8.51 -12.05 -37.25
CA ASP A 227 -7.85 -12.89 -38.25
C ASP A 227 -8.86 -13.42 -39.28
N HIS A 228 -10.06 -13.78 -38.87
CA HIS A 228 -11.13 -14.15 -39.79
C HIS A 228 -11.52 -13.00 -40.74
N ASP A 229 -11.67 -11.77 -40.21
CA ASP A 229 -12.02 -10.61 -40.99
C ASP A 229 -10.92 -10.25 -42.03
N ARG A 230 -9.66 -10.35 -41.62
CA ARG A 230 -8.50 -10.15 -42.53
C ARG A 230 -8.47 -11.18 -43.65
N ALA A 231 -8.74 -12.45 -43.34
CA ALA A 231 -8.78 -13.53 -44.32
C ALA A 231 -9.88 -13.33 -45.36
N GLN A 232 -11.06 -12.88 -44.92
CA GLN A 232 -12.18 -12.58 -45.83
C GLN A 232 -11.89 -11.37 -46.76
N ASN A 233 -11.30 -10.31 -46.22
CA ASN A 233 -10.96 -9.10 -46.98
C ASN A 233 -9.80 -9.30 -47.97
N SER A 234 -8.94 -10.32 -47.76
CA SER A 234 -7.83 -10.63 -48.68
C SER A 234 -8.23 -11.48 -49.87
N HIS A 235 -9.47 -11.99 -49.91
CA HIS A 235 -10.03 -12.81 -51.01
C HIS A 235 -11.09 -12.06 -51.84
N SER A 236 -11.32 -10.78 -51.56
CA SER A 236 -12.17 -9.88 -52.31
C SER A 236 -11.36 -8.91 -53.14
#